data_052141bbe23d4c7b3da5e50d57c4afba
#
_entry.id   052141bbe23d4c7b3da5e50d57c4afba
#
_cell.length_a   1.000
_cell.length_b   1.000
_cell.length_c   1.000
_cell.angle_alpha   90.00
_cell.angle_beta   90.00
_cell.angle_gamma   90.00
#
_symmetry.space_group_name_H-M   'P 1'
#
loop_
_entity.id
_entity.type
_entity.pdbx_description
1 polymer ?
#
loop_
_entity_poly.entity_id
_entity_poly.type
_entity_poly.pdbx_seq_one_letter_code
_entity_poly.pdbx_strand_id
1 'polypeptide(L)'
;MTHRAFPHAPGWGAALARHLALLLMLSLAAMAAQAFSLDDVEARARALAAQPYQPPAAVAGPLTGLSYDEYRSIRFKPDHALWRDANLPFQLQFFHAGRGFRSALELYEVDAGQAHPLAIPRSDFDYGQAAHAVPASGPADIAGFRVHYALNRPDIKDEVIVFLGASYFRAVGAGTSYGLSARALAVDTVGGSGEEFPAFTAFWVERPAPDATTLTIYGLLDGPHVTGAYRFDLHPGQPTVVDVQSRVFLRAPVATLGIAPLTSMFLAGENQPDPGDF
;
A
#
# COMPACT_ATOMS: atom_id res chain seq x y z
N MET A 1 2.30 51.76 73.47
CA MET A 1 2.28 50.38 73.08
C MET A 1 1.93 50.34 71.60
N THR A 2 2.91 50.17 70.74
CA THR A 2 2.72 50.20 69.27
C THR A 2 2.86 48.77 68.77
N HIS A 3 1.75 48.20 68.29
CA HIS A 3 1.73 46.88 67.61
C HIS A 3 2.36 47.01 66.23
N ARG A 4 3.47 46.34 65.97
CA ARG A 4 4.04 46.13 64.64
C ARG A 4 3.32 44.91 64.00
N ALA A 5 2.62 45.15 62.89
CA ALA A 5 2.11 44.09 62.03
C ALA A 5 3.25 43.52 61.21
N PHE A 6 3.37 42.15 61.16
CA PHE A 6 4.26 41.41 60.26
C PHE A 6 3.63 41.28 58.88
N PRO A 7 4.37 41.53 57.81
CA PRO A 7 3.83 41.31 56.47
C PRO A 7 3.71 39.82 56.20
N HIS A 8 2.53 39.40 55.76
CA HIS A 8 2.30 38.03 55.22
C HIS A 8 3.11 37.84 53.95
N ALA A 9 3.98 36.81 53.92
CA ALA A 9 4.70 36.40 52.74
C ALA A 9 3.72 35.74 51.72
N PRO A 10 3.62 36.24 50.49
CA PRO A 10 2.70 35.64 49.50
C PRO A 10 3.36 34.50 48.76
N GLY A 11 2.72 33.35 48.79
CA GLY A 11 2.49 32.70 47.52
C GLY A 11 3.48 31.64 47.03
N TRP A 12 4.27 30.96 47.88
CA TRP A 12 5.08 29.82 47.43
C TRP A 12 4.19 28.64 46.96
N GLY A 13 3.03 28.44 47.54
CA GLY A 13 2.06 27.41 47.15
C GLY A 13 1.44 27.62 45.75
N ALA A 14 1.18 28.88 45.38
CA ALA A 14 0.61 29.20 44.08
C ALA A 14 1.59 29.04 42.92
N ALA A 15 2.88 29.32 43.17
CA ALA A 15 3.95 29.10 42.20
C ALA A 15 4.19 27.60 41.98
N LEU A 16 4.22 26.81 43.05
CA LEU A 16 4.39 25.34 42.97
C LEU A 16 3.21 24.68 42.25
N ALA A 17 1.98 25.10 42.54
CA ALA A 17 0.78 24.59 41.85
C ALA A 17 0.78 24.91 40.33
N ARG A 18 1.25 26.10 39.94
CA ARG A 18 1.41 26.48 38.53
C ARG A 18 2.48 25.64 37.82
N HIS A 19 3.62 25.38 38.47
CA HIS A 19 4.65 24.53 37.88
C HIS A 19 4.23 23.06 37.76
N LEU A 20 3.50 22.50 38.74
CA LEU A 20 2.93 21.17 38.68
C LEU A 20 1.84 21.06 37.57
N ALA A 21 0.99 22.07 37.43
CA ALA A 21 -0.02 22.11 36.36
C ALA A 21 0.63 22.21 34.96
N LEU A 22 1.72 23.01 34.84
CA LEU A 22 2.47 23.10 33.58
C LEU A 22 3.18 21.79 33.24
N LEU A 23 3.79 21.13 34.23
CA LEU A 23 4.41 19.80 34.05
C LEU A 23 3.38 18.72 33.73
N LEU A 24 2.21 18.77 34.33
CA LEU A 24 1.10 17.87 33.99
C LEU A 24 0.55 18.12 32.58
N MET A 25 0.41 19.38 32.16
CA MET A 25 0.03 19.71 30.79
C MET A 25 1.10 19.34 29.76
N LEU A 26 2.39 19.50 30.08
CA LEU A 26 3.49 19.01 29.24
C LEU A 26 3.52 17.47 29.17
N SER A 27 3.21 16.77 30.25
CA SER A 27 3.15 15.30 30.24
C SER A 27 1.92 14.74 29.51
N LEU A 28 0.80 15.47 29.49
CA LEU A 28 -0.36 15.11 28.66
C LEU A 28 -0.14 15.42 27.15
N ALA A 29 0.68 16.44 26.82
CA ALA A 29 1.03 16.75 25.43
C ALA A 29 2.05 15.74 24.83
N ALA A 30 2.70 14.95 25.65
CA ALA A 30 3.64 13.90 25.25
C ALA A 30 2.97 12.52 25.12
N MET A 31 1.68 12.41 24.84
CA MET A 31 1.16 11.27 24.10
C MET A 31 1.73 11.39 22.69
N ALA A 32 2.96 10.94 22.52
CA ALA A 32 3.56 10.79 21.19
C ALA A 32 2.53 10.05 20.35
N ALA A 33 2.00 10.72 19.31
CA ALA A 33 1.15 10.06 18.35
C ALA A 33 1.95 8.84 17.87
N GLN A 34 1.45 7.65 18.17
CA GLN A 34 2.13 6.42 17.78
C GLN A 34 2.27 6.44 16.26
N ALA A 35 3.50 6.28 15.77
CA ALA A 35 3.74 6.26 14.34
C ALA A 35 2.99 5.08 13.72
N PHE A 36 2.39 5.31 12.56
CA PHE A 36 1.70 4.27 11.79
C PHE A 36 2.61 3.06 11.58
N SER A 37 2.07 1.87 11.76
CA SER A 37 2.84 0.63 11.75
C SER A 37 1.99 -0.55 11.25
N LEU A 38 2.61 -1.74 11.18
CA LEU A 38 1.88 -2.98 10.90
C LEU A 38 0.79 -3.27 11.93
N ASP A 39 0.93 -2.79 13.17
CA ASP A 39 -0.08 -3.00 14.23
C ASP A 39 -1.40 -2.28 13.92
N ASP A 40 -1.35 -1.12 13.24
CA ASP A 40 -2.54 -0.40 12.80
C ASP A 40 -3.29 -1.16 11.70
N VAL A 41 -2.54 -1.77 10.78
CA VAL A 41 -3.11 -2.62 9.73
C VAL A 41 -3.64 -3.92 10.32
N GLU A 42 -2.93 -4.51 11.30
CA GLU A 42 -3.40 -5.69 12.05
C GLU A 42 -4.74 -5.43 12.74
N ALA A 43 -4.85 -4.30 13.43
CA ALA A 43 -6.11 -3.95 14.10
C ALA A 43 -7.28 -3.90 13.11
N ARG A 44 -7.07 -3.34 11.91
CA ARG A 44 -8.07 -3.32 10.84
C ARG A 44 -8.39 -4.72 10.32
N ALA A 45 -7.37 -5.54 10.02
CA ALA A 45 -7.55 -6.91 9.55
C ALA A 45 -8.32 -7.76 10.57
N ARG A 46 -7.98 -7.64 11.86
CA ARG A 46 -8.66 -8.32 12.96
C ARG A 46 -10.12 -7.89 13.10
N ALA A 47 -10.39 -6.58 12.92
CA ALA A 47 -11.76 -6.07 12.95
C ALA A 47 -12.60 -6.59 11.78
N LEU A 48 -12.02 -6.67 10.56
CA LEU A 48 -12.68 -7.27 9.40
C LEU A 48 -12.96 -8.77 9.59
N ALA A 49 -12.02 -9.52 10.19
CA ALA A 49 -12.22 -10.94 10.46
C ALA A 49 -13.38 -11.23 11.41
N ALA A 50 -13.72 -10.28 12.29
CA ALA A 50 -14.85 -10.40 13.24
C ALA A 50 -16.21 -10.06 12.61
N GLN A 51 -16.26 -9.66 11.32
CA GLN A 51 -17.48 -9.26 10.63
C GLN A 51 -17.73 -10.16 9.41
N PRO A 52 -19.00 -10.30 8.97
CA PRO A 52 -19.30 -10.92 7.68
C PRO A 52 -18.56 -10.22 6.55
N TYR A 53 -18.04 -11.00 5.60
CA TYR A 53 -17.37 -10.46 4.43
C TYR A 53 -18.28 -9.54 3.62
N GLN A 54 -17.77 -8.38 3.28
CA GLN A 54 -18.40 -7.44 2.36
C GLN A 54 -17.48 -7.27 1.15
N PRO A 55 -17.88 -7.75 -0.03
CA PRO A 55 -17.05 -7.54 -1.21
C PRO A 55 -16.85 -6.05 -1.47
N PRO A 56 -15.65 -5.62 -1.87
CA PRO A 56 -15.41 -4.23 -2.23
C PRO A 56 -16.42 -3.76 -3.28
N ALA A 57 -16.88 -2.51 -3.17
CA ALA A 57 -17.75 -1.94 -4.18
C ALA A 57 -17.08 -2.00 -5.56
N ALA A 58 -17.77 -2.58 -6.52
CA ALA A 58 -17.27 -2.62 -7.88
C ALA A 58 -17.25 -1.20 -8.46
N VAL A 59 -16.14 -0.84 -9.09
CA VAL A 59 -16.05 0.38 -9.88
C VAL A 59 -17.12 0.33 -10.98
N ALA A 60 -17.96 1.35 -11.02
CA ALA A 60 -18.99 1.51 -12.02
C ALA A 60 -18.57 2.50 -13.10
N GLY A 61 -19.17 2.39 -14.28
CA GLY A 61 -18.98 3.37 -15.34
C GLY A 61 -18.39 2.81 -16.63
N PRO A 62 -18.18 3.69 -17.62
CA PRO A 62 -17.80 3.27 -18.97
C PRO A 62 -16.50 2.48 -19.07
N LEU A 63 -15.55 2.72 -18.15
CA LEU A 63 -14.25 2.02 -18.14
C LEU A 63 -14.36 0.50 -17.90
N THR A 64 -15.48 0.03 -17.35
CA THR A 64 -15.69 -1.41 -17.13
C THR A 64 -16.09 -2.16 -18.40
N GLY A 65 -16.60 -1.44 -19.40
CA GLY A 65 -17.03 -1.98 -20.70
C GLY A 65 -16.00 -1.86 -21.82
N LEU A 66 -14.81 -1.32 -21.57
CA LEU A 66 -13.75 -1.15 -22.56
C LEU A 66 -13.28 -2.50 -23.14
N SER A 67 -12.90 -2.48 -24.42
CA SER A 67 -12.10 -3.56 -25.00
C SER A 67 -10.72 -3.66 -24.33
N TYR A 68 -10.01 -4.75 -24.61
CA TYR A 68 -8.65 -4.94 -24.09
C TYR A 68 -7.70 -3.83 -24.56
N ASP A 69 -7.77 -3.48 -25.86
CA ASP A 69 -6.85 -2.49 -26.45
C ASP A 69 -7.14 -1.08 -25.94
N GLU A 70 -8.41 -0.71 -25.79
CA GLU A 70 -8.80 0.56 -25.16
C GLU A 70 -8.28 0.64 -23.72
N TYR A 71 -8.53 -0.38 -22.89
CA TYR A 71 -8.06 -0.39 -21.50
C TYR A 71 -6.54 -0.37 -21.44
N ARG A 72 -5.85 -1.15 -22.28
CA ARG A 72 -4.39 -1.16 -22.38
C ARG A 72 -3.80 0.18 -22.80
N SER A 73 -4.55 1.03 -23.51
CA SER A 73 -4.09 2.36 -23.92
C SER A 73 -4.05 3.36 -22.77
N ILE A 74 -4.71 3.08 -21.64
CA ILE A 74 -4.64 3.93 -20.45
C ILE A 74 -3.25 3.83 -19.83
N ARG A 75 -2.57 4.97 -19.71
CA ARG A 75 -1.21 5.07 -19.17
C ARG A 75 -1.14 6.14 -18.10
N PHE A 76 -0.47 5.84 -17.00
CA PHE A 76 -0.08 6.86 -16.05
C PHE A 76 1.05 7.73 -16.65
N LYS A 77 0.99 9.03 -16.47
CA LYS A 77 2.01 9.96 -16.95
C LYS A 77 3.24 9.92 -16.05
N PRO A 78 4.43 9.50 -16.53
CA PRO A 78 5.60 9.33 -15.67
C PRO A 78 6.10 10.63 -15.02
N ASP A 79 5.81 11.77 -15.62
CA ASP A 79 6.13 13.11 -15.09
C ASP A 79 5.21 13.52 -13.93
N HIS A 80 4.09 12.82 -13.70
CA HIS A 80 3.21 12.98 -12.56
C HIS A 80 3.45 11.95 -11.45
N ALA A 81 4.53 11.13 -11.55
CA ALA A 81 4.81 10.11 -10.54
C ALA A 81 4.93 10.70 -9.13
N LEU A 82 4.30 10.06 -8.16
CA LEU A 82 4.38 10.49 -6.76
C LEU A 82 5.86 10.58 -6.33
N TRP A 83 6.21 11.65 -5.61
CA TRP A 83 7.56 11.98 -5.13
C TRP A 83 8.58 12.39 -6.19
N ARG A 84 8.20 12.49 -7.47
CA ARG A 84 9.09 12.94 -8.53
C ARG A 84 9.57 14.36 -8.31
N ASP A 85 8.66 15.29 -8.06
CA ASP A 85 8.98 16.72 -7.87
C ASP A 85 9.79 16.95 -6.58
N ALA A 86 9.64 16.08 -5.59
CA ALA A 86 10.45 16.07 -4.39
C ALA A 86 11.84 15.44 -4.61
N ASN A 87 12.11 14.93 -5.82
CA ASN A 87 13.36 14.25 -6.21
C ASN A 87 13.75 13.11 -5.24
N LEU A 88 12.77 12.37 -4.72
CA LEU A 88 13.03 11.24 -3.84
C LEU A 88 13.53 10.01 -4.62
N PRO A 89 14.24 9.08 -3.95
CA PRO A 89 14.84 7.92 -4.62
C PRO A 89 13.79 6.98 -5.22
N PHE A 90 12.64 6.83 -4.58
CA PHE A 90 11.51 6.06 -5.07
C PHE A 90 10.45 6.96 -5.70
N GLN A 91 9.70 6.41 -6.67
CA GLN A 91 8.55 7.07 -7.30
C GLN A 91 7.44 6.04 -7.48
N LEU A 92 6.17 6.47 -7.35
CA LEU A 92 5.03 5.62 -7.60
C LEU A 92 4.27 6.07 -8.83
N GLN A 93 3.83 5.10 -9.63
CA GLN A 93 2.88 5.25 -10.71
C GLN A 93 1.70 4.31 -10.48
N PHE A 94 0.54 4.67 -11.00
CA PHE A 94 -0.71 4.00 -10.65
C PHE A 94 -1.38 3.35 -11.86
N PHE A 95 -2.18 2.32 -11.58
CA PHE A 95 -3.02 1.66 -12.57
C PHE A 95 -4.48 2.03 -12.34
N HIS A 96 -5.14 2.52 -13.38
CA HIS A 96 -6.56 2.87 -13.31
C HIS A 96 -7.42 1.60 -13.19
N ALA A 97 -8.45 1.62 -12.35
CA ALA A 97 -9.43 0.54 -12.32
C ALA A 97 -10.32 0.58 -13.57
N GLY A 98 -10.81 -0.56 -13.97
CA GLY A 98 -11.65 -0.72 -15.17
C GLY A 98 -11.63 -2.16 -15.66
N ARG A 99 -12.34 -2.48 -16.71
CA ARG A 99 -12.40 -3.78 -17.38
C ARG A 99 -12.25 -4.99 -16.42
N GLY A 100 -11.06 -5.60 -16.35
CA GLY A 100 -10.77 -6.76 -15.50
C GLY A 100 -10.43 -6.43 -14.04
N PHE A 101 -10.11 -5.16 -13.74
CA PHE A 101 -9.75 -4.69 -12.39
C PHE A 101 -10.86 -3.79 -11.86
N ARG A 102 -11.90 -4.43 -11.29
CA ARG A 102 -13.16 -3.75 -10.95
C ARG A 102 -13.26 -3.25 -9.52
N SER A 103 -12.24 -3.45 -8.70
CA SER A 103 -12.20 -2.96 -7.33
C SER A 103 -11.16 -1.86 -7.20
N ALA A 104 -11.56 -0.73 -6.65
CA ALA A 104 -10.62 0.33 -6.31
C ALA A 104 -9.92 0.03 -5.00
N LEU A 105 -8.65 0.43 -4.91
CA LEU A 105 -7.83 0.39 -3.71
C LEU A 105 -7.94 1.71 -2.95
N GLU A 106 -7.93 1.64 -1.63
CA GLU A 106 -7.60 2.77 -0.79
C GLU A 106 -6.07 2.93 -0.72
N LEU A 107 -5.59 4.12 -1.00
CA LEU A 107 -4.15 4.42 -0.97
C LEU A 107 -3.84 5.53 0.01
N TYR A 108 -2.75 5.36 0.73
CA TYR A 108 -2.28 6.31 1.73
C TYR A 108 -0.77 6.51 1.61
N GLU A 109 -0.32 7.74 1.77
CA GLU A 109 1.07 8.07 2.09
C GLU A 109 1.24 8.10 3.61
N VAL A 110 2.29 7.50 4.12
CA VAL A 110 2.69 7.65 5.52
C VAL A 110 3.86 8.63 5.57
N ASP A 111 3.61 9.84 6.04
CA ASP A 111 4.62 10.87 6.22
C ASP A 111 4.73 11.23 7.70
N ALA A 112 5.96 11.27 8.22
CA ALA A 112 6.25 11.52 9.64
C ALA A 112 5.40 10.64 10.59
N GLY A 113 5.13 9.39 10.22
CA GLY A 113 4.34 8.45 10.99
C GLY A 113 2.83 8.68 10.94
N GLN A 114 2.33 9.56 10.08
CA GLN A 114 0.90 9.83 9.89
C GLN A 114 0.43 9.35 8.52
N ALA A 115 -0.70 8.66 8.47
CA ALA A 115 -1.29 8.18 7.22
C ALA A 115 -2.21 9.25 6.61
N HIS A 116 -1.91 9.66 5.39
CA HIS A 116 -2.66 10.66 4.62
C HIS A 116 -3.28 9.99 3.38
N PRO A 117 -4.59 10.13 3.14
CA PRO A 117 -5.21 9.57 1.94
C PRO A 117 -4.60 10.15 0.67
N LEU A 118 -4.33 9.29 -0.32
CA LEU A 118 -3.88 9.69 -1.64
C LEU A 118 -5.05 9.68 -2.62
N ALA A 119 -5.39 10.85 -3.15
CA ALA A 119 -6.35 10.99 -4.24
C ALA A 119 -5.59 11.29 -5.53
N ILE A 120 -5.56 10.33 -6.45
CA ILE A 120 -4.86 10.45 -7.72
C ILE A 120 -5.79 11.09 -8.75
N PRO A 121 -5.45 12.28 -9.30
CA PRO A 121 -6.29 12.94 -10.29
C PRO A 121 -6.37 12.13 -11.60
N ARG A 122 -7.53 12.15 -12.27
CA ARG A 122 -7.64 11.60 -13.62
C ARG A 122 -6.73 12.27 -14.64
N SER A 123 -6.40 13.53 -14.43
CA SER A 123 -5.45 14.27 -15.26
C SER A 123 -4.05 13.68 -15.30
N ASP A 124 -3.71 12.82 -14.32
CA ASP A 124 -2.40 12.16 -14.25
C ASP A 124 -2.30 10.94 -15.18
N PHE A 125 -3.39 10.65 -15.90
CA PHE A 125 -3.43 9.57 -16.89
C PHE A 125 -3.55 10.13 -18.31
N ASP A 126 -2.92 9.43 -19.24
CA ASP A 126 -3.25 9.47 -20.66
C ASP A 126 -4.22 8.31 -20.94
N TYR A 127 -5.40 8.63 -21.43
CA TYR A 127 -6.44 7.64 -21.68
C TYR A 127 -6.41 7.09 -23.11
N GLY A 128 -5.58 7.60 -23.99
CA GLY A 128 -5.43 7.10 -25.35
C GLY A 128 -6.78 6.88 -26.04
N GLN A 129 -7.03 5.63 -26.47
CA GLN A 129 -8.27 5.25 -27.13
C GLN A 129 -9.50 5.27 -26.22
N ALA A 130 -9.30 5.21 -24.90
CA ALA A 130 -10.38 5.22 -23.90
C ALA A 130 -10.83 6.64 -23.49
N ALA A 131 -10.26 7.69 -24.06
CA ALA A 131 -10.54 9.08 -23.69
C ALA A 131 -12.03 9.45 -23.78
N HIS A 132 -12.78 8.83 -24.71
CA HIS A 132 -14.22 9.06 -24.88
C HIS A 132 -15.07 8.56 -23.70
N ALA A 133 -14.54 7.62 -22.90
CA ALA A 133 -15.25 6.97 -21.80
C ALA A 133 -14.96 7.59 -20.43
N VAL A 134 -14.14 8.64 -20.37
CA VAL A 134 -13.63 9.17 -19.11
C VAL A 134 -14.23 10.54 -18.80
N PRO A 135 -14.78 10.75 -17.59
CA PRO A 135 -15.14 12.08 -17.13
C PRO A 135 -13.92 13.00 -17.08
N ALA A 136 -14.10 14.26 -17.48
CA ALA A 136 -13.00 15.22 -17.65
C ALA A 136 -12.25 15.57 -16.36
N SER A 137 -12.82 15.35 -15.17
CA SER A 137 -12.24 15.74 -13.89
C SER A 137 -12.60 14.78 -12.75
N GLY A 138 -11.93 14.93 -11.62
CA GLY A 138 -12.12 14.17 -10.40
C GLY A 138 -11.02 13.14 -10.14
N PRO A 139 -11.11 12.41 -9.03
CA PRO A 139 -10.17 11.36 -8.70
C PRO A 139 -10.35 10.14 -9.62
N ALA A 140 -9.24 9.45 -9.91
CA ALA A 140 -9.26 8.17 -10.58
C ALA A 140 -9.51 7.04 -9.56
N ASP A 141 -10.23 6.01 -9.99
CA ASP A 141 -10.30 4.74 -9.25
C ASP A 141 -9.02 3.95 -9.53
N ILE A 142 -8.25 3.63 -8.51
CA ILE A 142 -6.94 2.99 -8.65
C ILE A 142 -7.06 1.50 -8.34
N ALA A 143 -6.60 0.64 -9.25
CA ALA A 143 -6.60 -0.82 -9.10
C ALA A 143 -5.28 -1.38 -8.57
N GLY A 144 -4.22 -0.61 -8.63
CA GLY A 144 -2.89 -1.03 -8.25
C GLY A 144 -1.85 0.06 -8.48
N PHE A 145 -0.62 -0.23 -8.14
CA PHE A 145 0.49 0.69 -8.34
C PHE A 145 1.79 -0.07 -8.60
N ARG A 146 2.77 0.67 -9.09
CA ARG A 146 4.14 0.21 -9.29
C ARG A 146 5.12 1.20 -8.69
N VAL A 147 6.20 0.67 -8.17
CA VAL A 147 7.29 1.42 -7.60
C VAL A 147 8.44 1.47 -8.58
N HIS A 148 8.99 2.64 -8.76
CA HIS A 148 10.15 2.91 -9.59
C HIS A 148 11.34 3.32 -8.73
N TYR A 149 12.54 2.84 -9.10
CA TYR A 149 13.82 3.15 -8.45
C TYR A 149 14.94 3.13 -9.50
N ALA A 150 16.04 3.82 -9.25
CA ALA A 150 17.23 3.81 -10.14
C ALA A 150 17.97 2.46 -9.99
N LEU A 151 17.41 1.40 -10.61
CA LEU A 151 17.85 0.01 -10.43
C LEU A 151 19.04 -0.34 -11.31
N ASN A 152 18.97 -0.06 -12.62
CA ASN A 152 20.00 -0.41 -13.59
C ASN A 152 20.90 0.79 -13.94
N ARG A 153 20.36 1.98 -13.90
CA ARG A 153 21.05 3.23 -14.25
C ARG A 153 20.64 4.35 -13.30
N PRO A 154 21.56 5.23 -12.90
CA PRO A 154 21.26 6.30 -11.94
C PRO A 154 20.32 7.39 -12.50
N ASP A 155 20.26 7.54 -13.81
CA ASP A 155 19.46 8.55 -14.51
C ASP A 155 18.05 8.04 -14.91
N ILE A 156 17.78 6.74 -14.76
CA ILE A 156 16.50 6.12 -15.10
C ILE A 156 15.92 5.41 -13.88
N LYS A 157 14.66 5.66 -13.59
CA LYS A 157 13.92 4.91 -12.57
C LYS A 157 13.15 3.79 -13.24
N ASP A 158 13.69 2.56 -13.10
CA ASP A 158 13.08 1.34 -13.58
C ASP A 158 11.91 0.94 -12.67
N GLU A 159 10.93 0.24 -13.22
CA GLU A 159 9.90 -0.45 -12.43
C GLU A 159 10.55 -1.59 -11.63
N VAL A 160 10.37 -1.61 -10.31
CA VAL A 160 11.03 -2.58 -9.42
C VAL A 160 10.03 -3.56 -8.82
N ILE A 161 8.83 -3.10 -8.46
CA ILE A 161 7.77 -3.95 -7.93
C ILE A 161 6.40 -3.43 -8.38
N VAL A 162 5.49 -4.36 -8.63
CA VAL A 162 4.10 -4.09 -9.04
C VAL A 162 3.15 -4.80 -8.09
N PHE A 163 2.10 -4.10 -7.66
CA PHE A 163 0.93 -4.64 -6.98
C PHE A 163 -0.29 -4.38 -7.87
N LEU A 164 -0.85 -5.44 -8.45
CA LEU A 164 -2.02 -5.33 -9.33
C LEU A 164 -2.81 -6.63 -9.36
N GLY A 165 -4.09 -6.54 -9.05
CA GLY A 165 -5.05 -7.63 -9.09
C GLY A 165 -4.98 -8.57 -7.88
N ALA A 166 -6.11 -8.79 -7.22
CA ALA A 166 -6.24 -9.61 -6.02
C ALA A 166 -5.10 -9.34 -5.01
N SER A 167 -4.28 -10.34 -4.72
CA SER A 167 -3.14 -10.20 -3.81
C SER A 167 -1.79 -10.49 -4.47
N TYR A 168 -1.71 -10.32 -5.80
CA TYR A 168 -0.49 -10.57 -6.55
C TYR A 168 0.47 -9.40 -6.47
N PHE A 169 1.76 -9.72 -6.37
CA PHE A 169 2.85 -8.77 -6.55
C PHE A 169 4.04 -9.44 -7.25
N ARG A 170 4.84 -8.63 -7.92
CA ARG A 170 5.96 -9.10 -8.72
C ARG A 170 7.09 -8.08 -8.65
N ALA A 171 8.30 -8.54 -8.33
CA ALA A 171 9.49 -7.72 -8.27
C ALA A 171 10.51 -8.15 -9.32
N VAL A 172 11.41 -7.23 -9.71
CA VAL A 172 12.50 -7.47 -10.64
C VAL A 172 13.81 -6.97 -10.05
N GLY A 173 14.88 -7.74 -10.26
CA GLY A 173 16.24 -7.36 -9.87
C GLY A 173 17.02 -6.66 -10.99
N ALA A 174 18.11 -6.01 -10.65
CA ALA A 174 18.97 -5.38 -11.62
C ALA A 174 19.48 -6.40 -12.67
N GLY A 175 19.41 -6.01 -13.94
CA GLY A 175 19.85 -6.86 -15.06
C GLY A 175 18.95 -8.06 -15.34
N THR A 176 17.74 -8.12 -14.76
CA THR A 176 16.81 -9.24 -14.97
C THR A 176 15.48 -8.77 -15.59
N SER A 177 14.71 -9.72 -16.13
CA SER A 177 13.35 -9.54 -16.58
C SER A 177 12.37 -10.09 -15.55
N TYR A 178 11.07 -9.82 -15.73
CA TYR A 178 10.03 -10.39 -14.90
C TYR A 178 10.00 -11.92 -14.99
N GLY A 179 9.93 -12.56 -13.81
CA GLY A 179 9.73 -13.98 -13.64
C GLY A 179 8.40 -14.31 -12.99
N LEU A 180 8.45 -15.10 -11.90
CA LEU A 180 7.27 -15.47 -11.12
C LEU A 180 6.63 -14.25 -10.45
N SER A 181 5.32 -14.36 -10.21
CA SER A 181 4.62 -13.49 -9.28
C SER A 181 4.49 -14.19 -7.93
N ALA A 182 4.57 -13.43 -6.85
CA ALA A 182 4.15 -13.87 -5.54
C ALA A 182 2.66 -13.52 -5.34
N ARG A 183 2.00 -14.25 -4.46
CA ARG A 183 0.64 -14.02 -4.01
C ARG A 183 0.63 -14.00 -2.48
N ALA A 184 -0.16 -13.13 -1.87
CA ALA A 184 -0.18 -13.03 -0.41
C ALA A 184 -0.59 -14.35 0.25
N LEU A 185 -1.69 -14.95 -0.21
CA LEU A 185 -2.19 -16.24 0.25
C LEU A 185 -2.79 -17.02 -0.92
N ALA A 186 -2.76 -18.34 -0.82
CA ALA A 186 -3.57 -19.26 -1.63
C ALA A 186 -4.59 -19.93 -0.71
N VAL A 187 -5.86 -19.80 -1.03
CA VAL A 187 -6.96 -20.37 -0.25
C VAL A 187 -7.70 -21.37 -1.12
N ASP A 188 -7.73 -22.62 -0.69
CA ASP A 188 -8.39 -23.74 -1.36
C ASP A 188 -8.03 -23.91 -2.85
N THR A 189 -6.79 -23.56 -3.20
CA THR A 189 -6.27 -23.65 -4.58
C THR A 189 -6.19 -25.09 -5.07
N VAL A 190 -6.05 -26.05 -4.15
CA VAL A 190 -5.96 -27.49 -4.44
C VAL A 190 -6.90 -28.27 -3.55
N GLY A 191 -7.76 -29.07 -4.14
CA GLY A 191 -8.57 -30.07 -3.43
C GLY A 191 -9.77 -29.52 -2.63
N GLY A 192 -10.05 -28.22 -2.71
CA GLY A 192 -11.14 -27.57 -1.98
C GLY A 192 -12.46 -27.49 -2.76
N SER A 193 -13.43 -26.81 -2.18
CA SER A 193 -14.75 -26.52 -2.76
C SER A 193 -14.73 -25.41 -3.84
N GLY A 194 -13.57 -24.87 -4.14
CA GLY A 194 -13.32 -23.78 -5.06
C GLY A 194 -12.28 -22.82 -4.52
N GLU A 195 -11.42 -22.32 -5.40
CA GLU A 195 -10.36 -21.39 -5.05
C GLU A 195 -10.93 -20.02 -4.65
N GLU A 196 -10.41 -19.46 -3.55
CA GLU A 196 -10.69 -18.09 -3.14
C GLU A 196 -9.51 -17.18 -3.49
N PHE A 197 -9.82 -15.96 -3.90
CA PHE A 197 -8.85 -14.91 -4.21
C PHE A 197 -8.98 -13.73 -3.25
N PRO A 198 -8.43 -13.82 -2.03
CA PRO A 198 -8.36 -12.66 -1.16
C PRO A 198 -7.61 -11.54 -1.86
N ALA A 199 -8.07 -10.31 -1.68
CA ALA A 199 -7.52 -9.15 -2.38
C ALA A 199 -6.98 -8.12 -1.40
N PHE A 200 -5.92 -7.42 -1.80
CA PHE A 200 -5.54 -6.19 -1.12
C PHE A 200 -6.61 -5.13 -1.39
N THR A 201 -7.10 -4.50 -0.32
CA THR A 201 -8.13 -3.46 -0.37
C THR A 201 -7.58 -2.09 -0.05
N ALA A 202 -6.47 -2.02 0.70
CA ALA A 202 -5.81 -0.78 1.03
C ALA A 202 -4.29 -0.96 1.12
N PHE A 203 -3.56 0.10 0.77
CA PHE A 203 -2.12 0.18 0.95
C PHE A 203 -1.70 1.50 1.60
N TRP A 204 -0.67 1.43 2.43
CA TRP A 204 0.02 2.56 3.02
C TRP A 204 1.48 2.48 2.60
N VAL A 205 2.00 3.54 2.01
CA VAL A 205 3.39 3.59 1.54
C VAL A 205 4.13 4.67 2.32
N GLU A 206 5.19 4.29 3.00
CA GLU A 206 6.01 5.26 3.74
C GLU A 206 6.72 6.19 2.77
N ARG A 207 6.63 7.49 3.04
CA ARG A 207 7.39 8.49 2.29
C ARG A 207 8.89 8.28 2.54
N PRO A 208 9.70 7.99 1.50
CA PRO A 208 11.11 7.70 1.70
C PRO A 208 11.91 8.95 2.06
N ALA A 209 12.95 8.79 2.86
CA ALA A 209 13.96 9.83 3.05
C ALA A 209 14.72 10.07 1.74
N PRO A 210 15.37 11.25 1.55
CA PRO A 210 16.10 11.57 0.32
C PRO A 210 17.24 10.60 -0.03
N ASP A 211 17.77 9.90 0.94
CA ASP A 211 18.85 8.91 0.82
C ASP A 211 18.39 7.46 1.04
N ALA A 212 17.08 7.23 1.08
CA ALA A 212 16.53 5.90 1.35
C ALA A 212 16.90 4.89 0.25
N THR A 213 17.36 3.73 0.67
CA THR A 213 17.61 2.56 -0.18
C THR A 213 16.56 1.46 -0.01
N THR A 214 15.63 1.66 0.92
CA THR A 214 14.53 0.74 1.24
C THR A 214 13.22 1.50 1.22
N LEU A 215 12.15 0.86 0.75
CA LEU A 215 10.80 1.38 0.81
C LEU A 215 9.90 0.43 1.59
N THR A 216 9.23 0.95 2.62
CA THR A 216 8.24 0.18 3.39
C THR A 216 6.83 0.42 2.84
N ILE A 217 6.10 -0.67 2.65
CA ILE A 217 4.72 -0.68 2.15
C ILE A 217 3.90 -1.57 3.09
N TYR A 218 2.73 -1.11 3.51
CA TYR A 218 1.77 -1.93 4.25
C TYR A 218 0.57 -2.23 3.36
N GLY A 219 -0.02 -3.43 3.52
CA GLY A 219 -1.20 -3.87 2.78
C GLY A 219 -2.25 -4.49 3.69
N LEU A 220 -3.51 -4.14 3.47
CA LEU A 220 -4.66 -4.79 4.10
C LEU A 220 -5.28 -5.78 3.12
N LEU A 221 -5.26 -7.05 3.49
CA LEU A 221 -5.87 -8.14 2.73
C LEU A 221 -7.26 -8.45 3.27
N ASP A 222 -8.24 -8.62 2.38
CA ASP A 222 -9.58 -9.08 2.74
C ASP A 222 -10.12 -10.12 1.76
N GLY A 223 -10.89 -11.06 2.28
CA GLY A 223 -11.54 -12.14 1.52
C GLY A 223 -12.64 -12.81 2.33
N PRO A 224 -13.47 -13.67 1.71
CA PRO A 224 -14.57 -14.36 2.37
C PRO A 224 -14.17 -15.12 3.63
N HIS A 225 -13.04 -15.82 3.62
CA HIS A 225 -12.62 -16.67 4.72
C HIS A 225 -11.40 -16.16 5.48
N VAL A 226 -10.64 -15.21 4.90
CA VAL A 226 -9.39 -14.73 5.50
C VAL A 226 -9.25 -13.22 5.38
N THR A 227 -8.58 -12.62 6.38
CA THR A 227 -8.07 -11.25 6.32
C THR A 227 -6.60 -11.25 6.68
N GLY A 228 -5.87 -10.19 6.35
CA GLY A 228 -4.46 -10.12 6.71
C GLY A 228 -3.88 -8.71 6.70
N ALA A 229 -2.93 -8.49 7.57
CA ALA A 229 -2.06 -7.33 7.58
C ALA A 229 -0.69 -7.74 7.04
N TYR A 230 -0.17 -6.95 6.12
CA TYR A 230 1.11 -7.20 5.45
C TYR A 230 2.02 -5.99 5.60
N ARG A 231 3.32 -6.26 5.75
CA ARG A 231 4.39 -5.29 5.57
C ARG A 231 5.37 -5.86 4.55
N PHE A 232 5.77 -5.03 3.61
CA PHE A 232 6.76 -5.30 2.59
C PHE A 232 7.90 -4.29 2.77
N ASP A 233 9.11 -4.77 3.00
CA ASP A 233 10.31 -3.95 2.97
C ASP A 233 11.04 -4.27 1.65
N LEU A 234 10.99 -3.32 0.73
CA LEU A 234 11.55 -3.44 -0.62
C LEU A 234 12.99 -2.94 -0.63
N HIS A 235 13.93 -3.80 -0.97
CA HIS A 235 15.37 -3.54 -1.11
C HIS A 235 15.76 -3.74 -2.58
N PRO A 236 15.71 -2.68 -3.43
CA PRO A 236 16.13 -2.79 -4.82
C PRO A 236 17.61 -3.12 -4.95
N GLY A 237 17.95 -4.04 -5.86
CA GLY A 237 19.35 -4.45 -6.06
C GLY A 237 19.51 -5.63 -6.99
N GLN A 238 20.65 -6.31 -6.87
CA GLN A 238 20.97 -7.54 -7.59
C GLN A 238 21.37 -8.65 -6.60
N PRO A 239 20.37 -9.44 -6.10
CA PRO A 239 18.93 -9.39 -6.43
C PRO A 239 18.19 -8.24 -5.73
N THR A 240 17.00 -7.90 -6.24
CA THR A 240 16.02 -7.17 -5.45
C THR A 240 15.43 -8.13 -4.42
N VAL A 241 15.40 -7.70 -3.16
CA VAL A 241 14.83 -8.46 -2.05
C VAL A 241 13.56 -7.78 -1.56
N VAL A 242 12.53 -8.55 -1.28
CA VAL A 242 11.29 -8.09 -0.64
C VAL A 242 11.09 -8.91 0.62
N ASP A 243 11.36 -8.31 1.78
CA ASP A 243 11.04 -8.92 3.06
C ASP A 243 9.55 -8.76 3.34
N VAL A 244 8.85 -9.87 3.58
CA VAL A 244 7.40 -9.85 3.81
C VAL A 244 7.08 -10.35 5.20
N GLN A 245 6.45 -9.49 5.99
CA GLN A 245 5.85 -9.86 7.26
C GLN A 245 4.33 -9.86 7.13
N SER A 246 3.66 -10.92 7.59
CA SER A 246 2.20 -11.01 7.53
C SER A 246 1.59 -11.50 8.84
N ARG A 247 0.37 -11.04 9.11
CA ARG A 247 -0.47 -11.48 10.22
C ARG A 247 -1.85 -11.78 9.67
N VAL A 248 -2.21 -13.05 9.65
CA VAL A 248 -3.41 -13.59 8.99
C VAL A 248 -4.45 -13.97 10.02
N PHE A 249 -5.70 -13.65 9.75
CA PHE A 249 -6.85 -13.96 10.60
C PHE A 249 -7.89 -14.72 9.79
N LEU A 250 -8.36 -15.84 10.31
CA LEU A 250 -9.44 -16.60 9.70
C LEU A 250 -10.79 -16.00 10.11
N ARG A 251 -11.61 -15.67 9.13
CA ARG A 251 -13.02 -15.29 9.30
C ARG A 251 -13.91 -16.54 9.36
N ALA A 252 -13.52 -17.56 8.61
CA ALA A 252 -14.22 -18.85 8.56
C ALA A 252 -13.21 -19.98 8.33
N PRO A 253 -13.60 -21.26 8.51
CA PRO A 253 -12.73 -22.40 8.23
C PRO A 253 -12.24 -22.42 6.78
N VAL A 254 -10.98 -22.77 6.57
CA VAL A 254 -10.31 -22.95 5.29
C VAL A 254 -9.79 -24.39 5.22
N ALA A 255 -10.03 -25.12 4.15
CA ALA A 255 -9.57 -26.49 4.03
C ALA A 255 -8.06 -26.54 3.75
N THR A 256 -7.55 -25.67 2.86
CA THR A 256 -6.14 -25.61 2.51
C THR A 256 -5.67 -24.15 2.44
N LEU A 257 -4.69 -23.78 3.28
CA LEU A 257 -4.08 -22.46 3.27
C LEU A 257 -2.63 -22.54 2.80
N GLY A 258 -2.33 -21.95 1.66
CA GLY A 258 -0.97 -21.78 1.14
C GLY A 258 -0.38 -20.44 1.58
N ILE A 259 0.81 -20.49 2.19
CA ILE A 259 1.56 -19.32 2.64
C ILE A 259 2.66 -19.01 1.63
N ALA A 260 2.81 -17.72 1.27
CA ALA A 260 3.81 -17.22 0.34
C ALA A 260 3.88 -18.01 -0.98
N PRO A 261 2.74 -18.28 -1.65
CA PRO A 261 2.76 -19.05 -2.90
C PRO A 261 3.34 -18.23 -4.04
N LEU A 262 4.05 -18.91 -4.91
CA LEU A 262 4.53 -18.39 -6.19
C LEU A 262 3.61 -18.87 -7.30
N THR A 263 3.45 -18.05 -8.35
CA THR A 263 2.58 -18.34 -9.49
C THR A 263 3.13 -17.72 -10.77
N SER A 264 2.46 -18.00 -11.88
CA SER A 264 2.84 -17.48 -13.21
C SER A 264 4.22 -17.97 -13.64
N MET A 265 4.53 -19.23 -13.34
CA MET A 265 5.77 -19.86 -13.77
C MET A 265 5.67 -20.15 -15.27
N PHE A 266 6.68 -19.68 -16.01
CA PHE A 266 6.90 -20.10 -17.38
C PHE A 266 7.90 -21.27 -17.38
N LEU A 267 7.52 -22.39 -17.98
CA LEU A 267 8.38 -23.56 -18.10
C LEU A 267 8.87 -23.68 -19.55
N ALA A 268 10.15 -23.37 -19.77
CA ALA A 268 10.83 -23.63 -21.02
C ALA A 268 11.77 -24.83 -20.89
N GLY A 269 11.78 -25.73 -21.85
CA GLY A 269 12.62 -26.91 -21.85
C GLY A 269 12.52 -27.73 -23.14
N GLU A 270 13.19 -28.85 -23.21
CA GLU A 270 13.18 -29.71 -24.39
C GLU A 270 11.78 -30.18 -24.82
N ASN A 271 10.87 -30.30 -23.86
CA ASN A 271 9.47 -30.67 -24.10
C ASN A 271 8.57 -29.49 -24.50
N GLN A 272 9.07 -28.25 -24.41
CA GLN A 272 8.37 -27.03 -24.76
C GLN A 272 9.36 -26.02 -25.35
N PRO A 273 9.80 -26.26 -26.61
CA PRO A 273 10.96 -25.57 -27.18
C PRO A 273 10.63 -24.21 -27.81
N ASP A 274 9.43 -23.65 -27.65
CA ASP A 274 9.10 -22.37 -28.29
C ASP A 274 9.59 -21.17 -27.46
N PRO A 275 10.73 -20.56 -27.85
CA PRO A 275 11.29 -19.40 -27.16
C PRO A 275 10.58 -18.07 -27.52
N GLY A 276 9.55 -18.11 -28.34
CA GLY A 276 8.85 -16.93 -28.86
C GLY A 276 7.58 -16.53 -28.11
N ASP A 277 7.22 -17.26 -27.08
CA ASP A 277 5.90 -17.12 -26.40
C ASP A 277 5.98 -16.35 -25.07
N PHE A 278 6.84 -15.34 -24.96
CA PHE A 278 6.96 -14.44 -23.80
C PHE A 278 7.15 -12.98 -24.17
#